data_c5497242c58e1c055066084c56539e18
#
_entry.id   c5497242c58e1c055066084c56539e18
#
_cell.length_a   1.000
_cell.length_b   1.000
_cell.length_c   1.000
_cell.angle_alpha   90.00
_cell.angle_beta   90.00
_cell.angle_gamma   90.00
#
_symmetry.space_group_name_H-M   'P 1'
#
loop_
_entity.id
_entity.type
_entity.pdbx_description
1 polymer ?
#
loop_
_entity_poly.entity_id
_entity_poly.type
_entity_poly.pdbx_seq_one_letter_code
_entity_poly.pdbx_strand_id
1 'polypeptide(L)'
;IPSALSATEEERRRTLARHLGTLRAERERLDTLIRTVERTIEHIEKGVPMGDKAKFEGMKRDLVEQNERKHGAEVRERWGDTAADEANRKMLNLSEGEFERFQELGRTINESLEAAVSAKADPTGDEGEHIYRLHREWLGFTWNFYTPEAHKGLAEMYVADERFTTYYDGNVAGCAAWLRDAIATHAR
;
A
#
# COMPACT_ATOMS: atom_id res chain seq x y z
N ILE A 1 -11.17 -37.12 22.88
CA ILE A 1 -10.19 -37.40 21.80
C ILE A 1 -10.58 -36.75 20.45
N PRO A 2 -11.84 -36.40 20.10
CA PRO A 2 -12.14 -35.72 18.84
C PRO A 2 -11.70 -34.26 18.78
N SER A 3 -11.55 -33.55 19.92
CA SER A 3 -11.28 -32.11 19.95
C SER A 3 -9.82 -31.69 19.63
N ALA A 4 -8.86 -32.57 19.88
CA ALA A 4 -7.43 -32.28 19.62
C ALA A 4 -7.06 -32.40 18.13
N LEU A 5 -7.76 -33.26 17.39
CA LEU A 5 -7.59 -33.42 15.94
C LEU A 5 -8.22 -32.27 15.16
N SER A 6 -9.33 -31.72 15.64
CA SER A 6 -9.99 -30.57 15.01
C SER A 6 -9.21 -29.27 15.18
N ALA A 7 -8.52 -29.05 16.31
CA ALA A 7 -7.65 -27.90 16.52
C ALA A 7 -6.44 -27.89 15.57
N THR A 8 -5.81 -29.05 15.34
CA THR A 8 -4.69 -29.18 14.41
C THR A 8 -5.08 -29.04 12.94
N GLU A 9 -6.26 -29.47 12.54
CA GLU A 9 -6.77 -29.25 11.19
C GLU A 9 -7.12 -27.79 10.94
N GLU A 10 -7.69 -27.09 11.89
CA GLU A 10 -8.01 -25.67 11.79
C GLU A 10 -6.74 -24.81 11.74
N GLU A 11 -5.72 -25.10 12.55
CA GLU A 11 -4.42 -24.45 12.48
C GLU A 11 -3.74 -24.68 11.13
N ARG A 12 -3.83 -25.88 10.60
CA ARG A 12 -3.30 -26.23 9.28
C ARG A 12 -4.04 -25.49 8.17
N ARG A 13 -5.36 -25.38 8.27
CA ARG A 13 -6.18 -24.60 7.33
C ARG A 13 -5.82 -23.11 7.35
N ARG A 14 -5.66 -22.52 8.53
CA ARG A 14 -5.25 -21.12 8.68
C ARG A 14 -3.84 -20.86 8.12
N THR A 15 -2.92 -21.77 8.35
CA THR A 15 -1.57 -21.70 7.81
C THR A 15 -1.57 -21.78 6.28
N LEU A 16 -2.33 -22.71 5.70
CA LEU A 16 -2.48 -22.83 4.26
C LEU A 16 -3.19 -21.63 3.63
N ALA A 17 -4.20 -21.07 4.30
CA ALA A 17 -4.87 -19.85 3.85
C ALA A 17 -3.91 -18.66 3.81
N ARG A 18 -3.05 -18.49 4.81
CA ARG A 18 -1.99 -17.47 4.85
C ARG A 18 -0.99 -17.66 3.71
N HIS A 19 -0.49 -18.88 3.53
CA HIS A 19 0.40 -19.21 2.41
C HIS A 19 -0.24 -18.92 1.05
N LEU A 20 -1.51 -19.24 0.89
CA LEU A 20 -2.25 -18.94 -0.33
C LEU A 20 -2.35 -17.42 -0.57
N GLY A 21 -2.56 -16.64 0.48
CA GLY A 21 -2.53 -15.16 0.42
C GLY A 21 -1.19 -14.64 -0.07
N THR A 22 -0.08 -15.10 0.53
CA THR A 22 1.29 -14.73 0.12
C THR A 22 1.57 -15.10 -1.34
N LEU A 23 1.20 -16.32 -1.76
CA LEU A 23 1.41 -16.77 -3.14
C LEU A 23 0.56 -15.96 -4.14
N ARG A 24 -0.64 -15.53 -3.76
CA ARG A 24 -1.47 -14.65 -4.61
C ARG A 24 -0.86 -13.27 -4.77
N ALA A 25 -0.34 -12.68 -3.67
CA ALA A 25 0.34 -11.40 -3.72
C ALA A 25 1.61 -11.46 -4.60
N GLU A 26 2.41 -12.52 -4.46
CA GLU A 26 3.59 -12.71 -5.30
C GLU A 26 3.23 -12.94 -6.78
N ARG A 27 2.17 -13.68 -7.06
CA ARG A 27 1.66 -13.83 -8.42
C ARG A 27 1.27 -12.48 -9.04
N GLU A 28 0.56 -11.61 -8.31
CA GLU A 28 0.18 -10.28 -8.80
C GLU A 28 1.41 -9.40 -9.08
N ARG A 29 2.42 -9.49 -8.21
CA ARG A 29 3.70 -8.82 -8.42
C ARG A 29 4.39 -9.31 -9.70
N LEU A 30 4.46 -10.63 -9.88
CA LEU A 30 5.04 -11.22 -11.09
C LEU A 30 4.24 -10.85 -12.35
N ASP A 31 2.91 -10.86 -12.31
CA ASP A 31 2.05 -10.43 -13.41
C ASP A 31 2.34 -8.97 -13.82
N THR A 32 2.64 -8.11 -12.85
CA THR A 32 3.03 -6.71 -13.11
C THR A 32 4.41 -6.62 -13.79
N LEU A 33 5.38 -7.40 -13.32
CA LEU A 33 6.70 -7.48 -13.95
C LEU A 33 6.61 -8.03 -15.39
N ILE A 34 5.83 -9.08 -15.60
CA ILE A 34 5.61 -9.68 -16.92
C ILE A 34 5.05 -8.62 -17.88
N ARG A 35 3.99 -7.90 -17.49
CA ARG A 35 3.42 -6.83 -18.34
C ARG A 35 4.45 -5.74 -18.67
N THR A 36 5.33 -5.41 -17.74
CA THR A 36 6.40 -4.44 -17.97
C THR A 36 7.40 -4.95 -19.00
N VAL A 37 7.79 -6.22 -18.90
CA VAL A 37 8.70 -6.87 -19.84
C VAL A 37 8.05 -7.01 -21.23
N GLU A 38 6.81 -7.47 -21.31
CA GLU A 38 6.04 -7.59 -22.57
C GLU A 38 5.97 -6.26 -23.30
N ARG A 39 5.68 -5.18 -22.56
CA ARG A 39 5.65 -3.82 -23.10
C ARG A 39 7.02 -3.37 -23.62
N THR A 40 8.08 -3.72 -22.90
CA THR A 40 9.46 -3.42 -23.33
C THR A 40 9.81 -4.18 -24.61
N ILE A 41 9.42 -5.45 -24.72
CA ILE A 41 9.63 -6.27 -25.92
C ILE A 41 8.87 -5.67 -27.11
N GLU A 42 7.58 -5.34 -26.92
CA GLU A 42 6.76 -4.72 -27.97
C GLU A 42 7.37 -3.41 -28.50
N HIS A 43 7.98 -2.61 -27.62
CA HIS A 43 8.68 -1.39 -28.04
C HIS A 43 9.98 -1.67 -28.79
N ILE A 44 10.74 -2.67 -28.38
CA ILE A 44 11.96 -3.09 -29.08
C ILE A 44 11.59 -3.60 -30.48
N GLU A 45 10.56 -4.42 -30.60
CA GLU A 45 10.09 -4.98 -31.88
C GLU A 45 9.54 -3.92 -32.84
N LYS A 46 8.83 -2.91 -32.31
CA LYS A 46 8.31 -1.79 -33.11
C LYS A 46 9.36 -0.78 -33.52
N GLY A 47 10.60 -0.90 -33.04
CA GLY A 47 11.73 -0.01 -33.38
C GLY A 47 11.53 1.46 -32.98
N VAL A 48 10.56 1.75 -32.13
CA VAL A 48 10.29 3.10 -31.61
C VAL A 48 10.87 3.18 -30.22
N PRO A 49 11.94 3.99 -29.98
CA PRO A 49 12.39 4.25 -28.63
C PRO A 49 11.28 4.98 -27.88
N MET A 50 10.63 4.32 -26.92
CA MET A 50 9.76 5.03 -26.01
C MET A 50 10.65 5.95 -25.18
N GLY A 51 10.47 7.25 -25.32
CA GLY A 51 11.16 8.22 -24.46
C GLY A 51 10.80 7.90 -22.99
N ASP A 52 11.74 8.14 -22.08
CA ASP A 52 11.57 7.85 -20.66
C ASP A 52 10.26 8.45 -20.10
N LYS A 53 9.83 9.58 -20.64
CA LYS A 53 8.56 10.22 -20.34
C LYS A 53 7.34 9.32 -20.65
N ALA A 54 7.33 8.63 -21.76
CA ALA A 54 6.18 7.78 -22.15
C ALA A 54 6.11 6.49 -21.31
N LYS A 55 7.26 5.95 -20.92
CA LYS A 55 7.34 4.83 -19.94
C LYS A 55 6.80 5.26 -18.59
N PHE A 56 7.22 6.42 -18.12
CA PHE A 56 6.80 7.01 -16.86
C PHE A 56 5.27 7.26 -16.82
N GLU A 57 4.71 7.87 -17.86
CA GLU A 57 3.26 8.06 -17.97
C GLU A 57 2.48 6.73 -17.99
N GLY A 58 3.05 5.70 -18.64
CA GLY A 58 2.49 4.34 -18.62
C GLY A 58 2.45 3.75 -17.21
N MET A 59 3.53 3.87 -16.44
CA MET A 59 3.62 3.36 -15.06
C MET A 59 2.57 4.00 -14.14
N LYS A 60 2.38 5.32 -14.24
CA LYS A 60 1.35 6.02 -13.45
C LYS A 60 -0.06 5.54 -13.78
N ARG A 61 -0.38 5.38 -15.06
CA ARG A 61 -1.69 4.87 -15.50
C ARG A 61 -1.96 3.47 -14.99
N ASP A 62 -0.98 2.58 -15.09
CA ASP A 62 -1.10 1.22 -14.60
C ASP A 62 -1.35 1.17 -13.09
N LEU A 63 -0.67 2.03 -12.34
CA LEU A 63 -0.86 2.13 -10.88
C LEU A 63 -2.29 2.56 -10.55
N VAL A 64 -2.79 3.61 -11.22
CA VAL A 64 -4.16 4.10 -11.03
C VAL A 64 -5.18 3.03 -11.43
N GLU A 65 -5.02 2.38 -12.60
CA GLU A 65 -5.94 1.33 -13.03
C GLU A 65 -5.96 0.11 -12.09
N GLN A 66 -4.80 -0.27 -11.56
CA GLN A 66 -4.74 -1.38 -10.58
C GLN A 66 -5.44 -1.01 -9.29
N ASN A 67 -5.23 0.22 -8.80
CA ASN A 67 -5.89 0.73 -7.61
C ASN A 67 -7.41 0.82 -7.81
N GLU A 68 -7.87 1.35 -8.92
CA GLU A 68 -9.30 1.40 -9.27
C GLU A 68 -9.92 0.01 -9.35
N ARG A 69 -9.26 -0.95 -9.97
CA ARG A 69 -9.77 -2.33 -10.04
C ARG A 69 -9.88 -3.01 -8.68
N LYS A 70 -8.95 -2.73 -7.77
CA LYS A 70 -8.90 -3.38 -6.45
C LYS A 70 -9.80 -2.70 -5.41
N HIS A 71 -9.85 -1.39 -5.44
CA HIS A 71 -10.41 -0.57 -4.36
C HIS A 71 -11.40 0.51 -4.84
N GLY A 72 -11.48 0.78 -6.15
CA GLY A 72 -12.22 1.92 -6.68
C GLY A 72 -13.68 1.96 -6.28
N ALA A 73 -14.39 0.84 -6.34
CA ALA A 73 -15.81 0.77 -5.96
C ALA A 73 -16.02 1.14 -4.48
N GLU A 74 -15.18 0.61 -3.59
CA GLU A 74 -15.26 0.85 -2.13
C GLU A 74 -14.83 2.28 -1.78
N VAL A 75 -13.78 2.79 -2.42
CA VAL A 75 -13.33 4.18 -2.24
C VAL A 75 -14.44 5.15 -2.63
N ARG A 76 -15.11 4.92 -3.76
CA ARG A 76 -16.21 5.75 -4.24
C ARG A 76 -17.45 5.68 -3.34
N GLU A 77 -17.77 4.50 -2.82
CA GLU A 77 -18.84 4.33 -1.85
C GLU A 77 -18.58 5.09 -0.54
N ARG A 78 -17.34 5.09 -0.07
CA ARG A 78 -16.97 5.65 1.24
C ARG A 78 -16.68 7.15 1.22
N TRP A 79 -16.02 7.64 0.15
CA TRP A 79 -15.56 9.04 0.05
C TRP A 79 -16.14 9.80 -1.16
N GLY A 80 -16.93 9.14 -1.98
CA GLY A 80 -17.56 9.71 -3.17
C GLY A 80 -16.68 9.71 -4.42
N ASP A 81 -17.34 9.79 -5.58
CA ASP A 81 -16.68 9.77 -6.89
C ASP A 81 -15.70 10.93 -7.06
N THR A 82 -16.06 12.13 -6.62
CA THR A 82 -15.23 13.32 -6.76
C THR A 82 -13.87 13.16 -6.08
N ALA A 83 -13.83 12.64 -4.84
CA ALA A 83 -12.59 12.46 -4.10
C ALA A 83 -11.69 11.40 -4.77
N ALA A 84 -12.29 10.30 -5.25
CA ALA A 84 -11.56 9.25 -5.97
C ALA A 84 -10.95 9.78 -7.28
N ASP A 85 -11.74 10.49 -8.09
CA ASP A 85 -11.30 11.05 -9.36
C ASP A 85 -10.22 12.12 -9.19
N GLU A 86 -10.31 12.92 -8.14
CA GLU A 86 -9.29 13.92 -7.81
C GLU A 86 -7.97 13.29 -7.36
N ALA A 87 -8.02 12.24 -6.53
CA ALA A 87 -6.83 11.49 -6.12
C ALA A 87 -6.12 10.86 -7.32
N ASN A 88 -6.89 10.23 -8.22
CA ASN A 88 -6.37 9.65 -9.45
C ASN A 88 -5.76 10.70 -10.37
N ARG A 89 -6.40 11.85 -10.51
CA ARG A 89 -5.88 12.97 -11.31
C ARG A 89 -4.57 13.50 -10.74
N LYS A 90 -4.47 13.65 -9.42
CA LYS A 90 -3.22 14.05 -8.76
C LYS A 90 -2.10 13.05 -9.07
N MET A 91 -2.35 11.77 -8.89
CA MET A 91 -1.36 10.72 -9.18
C MET A 91 -0.89 10.79 -10.64
N LEU A 92 -1.80 10.94 -11.59
CA LEU A 92 -1.47 11.04 -13.02
C LEU A 92 -0.68 12.31 -13.37
N ASN A 93 -0.86 13.39 -12.61
CA ASN A 93 -0.18 14.67 -12.83
C ASN A 93 1.17 14.80 -12.12
N LEU A 94 1.58 13.82 -11.31
CA LEU A 94 2.90 13.84 -10.66
C LEU A 94 4.01 13.92 -11.73
N SER A 95 4.98 14.79 -11.50
CA SER A 95 6.24 14.76 -12.21
C SER A 95 7.03 13.49 -11.88
N GLU A 96 8.07 13.21 -12.67
CA GLU A 96 8.91 12.03 -12.46
C GLU A 96 9.53 12.02 -11.05
N GLY A 97 10.11 13.15 -10.62
CA GLY A 97 10.70 13.25 -9.29
C GLY A 97 9.69 13.16 -8.15
N GLU A 98 8.47 13.69 -8.32
CA GLU A 98 7.39 13.51 -7.34
C GLU A 98 6.92 12.07 -7.24
N PHE A 99 6.83 11.37 -8.37
CA PHE A 99 6.45 9.96 -8.38
C PHE A 99 7.54 9.07 -7.77
N GLU A 100 8.82 9.34 -8.06
CA GLU A 100 9.95 8.68 -7.41
C GLU A 100 9.90 8.89 -5.89
N ARG A 101 9.66 10.12 -5.45
CA ARG A 101 9.52 10.45 -4.02
C ARG A 101 8.33 9.73 -3.38
N PHE A 102 7.20 9.67 -4.06
CA PHE A 102 6.02 8.91 -3.61
C PHE A 102 6.35 7.43 -3.39
N GLN A 103 7.05 6.79 -4.34
CA GLN A 103 7.46 5.39 -4.22
C GLN A 103 8.50 5.17 -3.12
N GLU A 104 9.47 6.08 -3.00
CA GLU A 104 10.50 6.03 -1.96
C GLU A 104 9.87 6.14 -0.56
N LEU A 105 8.94 7.08 -0.37
CA LEU A 105 8.21 7.23 0.89
C LEU A 105 7.47 5.94 1.26
N GLY A 106 6.77 5.32 0.32
CA GLY A 106 6.09 4.06 0.57
C GLY A 106 7.04 2.95 1.06
N ARG A 107 8.23 2.82 0.44
CA ARG A 107 9.26 1.88 0.92
C ARG A 107 9.78 2.24 2.30
N THR A 108 10.17 3.51 2.48
CA THR A 108 10.74 3.99 3.75
C THR A 108 9.77 3.81 4.90
N ILE A 109 8.47 4.06 4.69
CA ILE A 109 7.43 3.83 5.70
C ILE A 109 7.41 2.36 6.11
N ASN A 110 7.36 1.42 5.17
CA ASN A 110 7.32 -0.01 5.47
C ASN A 110 8.59 -0.48 6.18
N GLU A 111 9.77 -0.10 5.69
CA GLU A 111 11.07 -0.45 6.30
C GLU A 111 11.17 0.11 7.74
N SER A 112 10.74 1.35 7.97
CA SER A 112 10.74 1.98 9.29
C SER A 112 9.75 1.31 10.24
N LEU A 113 8.56 0.94 9.76
CA LEU A 113 7.56 0.19 10.54
C LEU A 113 8.10 -1.17 10.97
N GLU A 114 8.68 -1.94 10.05
CA GLU A 114 9.26 -3.24 10.34
C GLU A 114 10.39 -3.15 11.37
N ALA A 115 11.24 -2.12 11.25
CA ALA A 115 12.31 -1.86 12.20
C ALA A 115 11.75 -1.47 13.59
N ALA A 116 10.79 -0.56 13.64
CA ALA A 116 10.17 -0.09 14.89
C ALA A 116 9.46 -1.22 15.64
N VAL A 117 8.65 -2.03 14.94
CA VAL A 117 7.94 -3.17 15.53
C VAL A 117 8.93 -4.25 16.02
N SER A 118 9.96 -4.57 15.23
CA SER A 118 11.00 -5.53 15.61
C SER A 118 11.79 -5.08 16.82
N ALA A 119 12.07 -3.78 16.94
CA ALA A 119 12.73 -3.17 18.08
C ALA A 119 11.79 -2.96 19.29
N LYS A 120 10.49 -3.25 19.15
CA LYS A 120 9.44 -2.95 20.16
C LYS A 120 9.43 -1.47 20.57
N ALA A 121 9.67 -0.58 19.60
CA ALA A 121 9.61 0.86 19.82
C ALA A 121 8.18 1.29 20.21
N ASP A 122 8.10 2.35 21.01
CA ASP A 122 6.82 2.92 21.43
C ASP A 122 6.26 3.79 20.28
N PRO A 123 5.06 3.47 19.74
CA PRO A 123 4.44 4.27 18.67
C PRO A 123 4.09 5.70 19.12
N THR A 124 4.05 5.98 20.42
CA THR A 124 3.76 7.32 20.96
C THR A 124 5.00 8.20 21.08
N GLY A 125 6.20 7.65 20.87
CA GLY A 125 7.48 8.32 20.95
C GLY A 125 7.95 8.96 19.65
N ASP A 126 9.22 9.35 19.61
CA ASP A 126 9.86 10.06 18.48
C ASP A 126 9.80 9.26 17.17
N GLU A 127 9.97 7.95 17.24
CA GLU A 127 9.87 7.06 16.07
C GLU A 127 8.44 7.05 15.49
N GLY A 128 7.43 7.07 16.37
CA GLY A 128 6.03 7.19 15.97
C GLY A 128 5.75 8.52 15.29
N GLU A 129 6.27 9.63 15.83
CA GLU A 129 6.14 10.93 15.18
C GLU A 129 6.84 10.97 13.83
N HIS A 130 8.02 10.36 13.71
CA HIS A 130 8.77 10.29 12.47
C HIS A 130 7.98 9.54 11.38
N ILE A 131 7.53 8.33 11.67
CA ILE A 131 6.77 7.50 10.72
C ILE A 131 5.42 8.15 10.36
N TYR A 132 4.72 8.75 11.32
CA TYR A 132 3.53 9.54 11.06
C TYR A 132 3.80 10.67 10.06
N ARG A 133 4.91 11.41 10.20
CA ARG A 133 5.27 12.49 9.27
C ARG A 133 5.52 11.99 7.85
N LEU A 134 6.24 10.87 7.71
CA LEU A 134 6.47 10.23 6.42
C LEU A 134 5.14 9.81 5.78
N HIS A 135 4.24 9.20 6.55
CA HIS A 135 2.94 8.76 6.07
C HIS A 135 2.05 9.95 5.68
N ARG A 136 2.06 11.02 6.45
CA ARG A 136 1.37 12.27 6.12
C ARG A 136 1.89 12.89 4.81
N GLU A 137 3.21 12.92 4.61
CA GLU A 137 3.83 13.39 3.37
C GLU A 137 3.38 12.52 2.19
N TRP A 138 3.38 11.21 2.37
CA TRP A 138 2.93 10.25 1.36
C TRP A 138 1.46 10.47 0.95
N LEU A 139 0.56 10.68 1.91
CA LEU A 139 -0.84 11.01 1.64
C LEU A 139 -0.98 12.32 0.85
N GLY A 140 -0.11 13.29 1.04
CA GLY A 140 -0.11 14.57 0.34
C GLY A 140 -0.02 14.46 -1.19
N PHE A 141 0.51 13.34 -1.72
CA PHE A 141 0.56 13.10 -3.16
C PHE A 141 -0.81 12.77 -3.78
N THR A 142 -1.75 12.28 -2.98
CA THR A 142 -3.09 11.88 -3.44
C THR A 142 -4.22 12.68 -2.79
N TRP A 143 -4.06 13.12 -1.56
CA TRP A 143 -5.07 13.89 -0.85
C TRP A 143 -5.04 15.36 -1.24
N ASN A 144 -6.21 15.96 -1.47
CA ASN A 144 -6.33 17.39 -1.78
C ASN A 144 -6.21 18.28 -0.55
N PHE A 145 -6.70 17.78 0.57
CA PHE A 145 -6.60 18.44 1.87
C PHE A 145 -6.43 17.38 2.95
N TYR A 146 -5.68 17.73 3.96
CA TYR A 146 -5.38 16.87 5.09
C TYR A 146 -6.23 17.30 6.29
N THR A 147 -6.83 16.33 6.97
CA THR A 147 -7.34 16.53 8.34
C THR A 147 -6.85 15.41 9.25
N PRO A 148 -6.56 15.70 10.54
CA PRO A 148 -6.19 14.66 11.50
C PRO A 148 -7.22 13.54 11.61
N GLU A 149 -8.52 13.91 11.59
CA GLU A 149 -9.64 12.98 11.71
C GLU A 149 -9.70 12.00 10.53
N ALA A 150 -9.51 12.52 9.31
CA ALA A 150 -9.47 11.67 8.12
C ALA A 150 -8.28 10.71 8.14
N HIS A 151 -7.11 11.17 8.62
CA HIS A 151 -5.92 10.34 8.73
C HIS A 151 -6.09 9.25 9.81
N LYS A 152 -6.68 9.57 10.96
CA LYS A 152 -7.03 8.59 12.00
C LYS A 152 -8.05 7.57 11.48
N GLY A 153 -9.07 8.02 10.76
CA GLY A 153 -10.06 7.14 10.15
C GLY A 153 -9.45 6.18 9.11
N LEU A 154 -8.47 6.66 8.32
CA LEU A 154 -7.71 5.80 7.41
C LEU A 154 -6.89 4.76 8.17
N ALA A 155 -6.23 5.15 9.25
CA ALA A 155 -5.42 4.25 10.07
C ALA A 155 -6.26 3.14 10.74
N GLU A 156 -7.47 3.45 11.20
CA GLU A 156 -8.40 2.44 11.71
C GLU A 156 -8.80 1.43 10.61
N MET A 157 -8.96 1.88 9.36
CA MET A 157 -9.24 1.00 8.24
C MET A 157 -8.09 0.01 7.98
N TYR A 158 -6.83 0.41 8.18
CA TYR A 158 -5.68 -0.47 8.00
C TYR A 158 -5.68 -1.69 8.93
N VAL A 159 -6.29 -1.55 10.09
CA VAL A 159 -6.44 -2.65 11.07
C VAL A 159 -7.75 -3.42 10.87
N ALA A 160 -8.81 -2.73 10.43
CA ALA A 160 -10.13 -3.35 10.27
C ALA A 160 -10.24 -4.20 9.01
N ASP A 161 -9.45 -3.93 7.98
CA ASP A 161 -9.48 -4.62 6.68
C ASP A 161 -8.25 -5.50 6.49
N GLU A 162 -8.47 -6.81 6.37
CA GLU A 162 -7.41 -7.82 6.22
C GLU A 162 -6.48 -7.55 5.02
N ARG A 163 -6.97 -6.91 3.95
CA ARG A 163 -6.17 -6.57 2.78
C ARG A 163 -5.05 -5.58 3.12
N PHE A 164 -5.38 -4.55 3.91
CA PHE A 164 -4.41 -3.55 4.36
C PHE A 164 -3.54 -4.08 5.49
N THR A 165 -4.12 -4.83 6.44
CA THR A 165 -3.33 -5.51 7.47
C THR A 165 -2.29 -6.43 6.83
N THR A 166 -2.67 -7.22 5.82
CA THR A 166 -1.74 -8.08 5.08
C THR A 166 -0.65 -7.29 4.36
N TYR A 167 -0.95 -6.11 3.86
CA TYR A 167 0.04 -5.24 3.19
C TYR A 167 1.11 -4.75 4.17
N TYR A 168 0.71 -4.22 5.32
CA TYR A 168 1.65 -3.69 6.31
C TYR A 168 2.35 -4.77 7.13
N ASP A 169 1.66 -5.85 7.44
CA ASP A 169 2.17 -6.97 8.25
C ASP A 169 2.89 -8.04 7.42
N GLY A 170 3.12 -7.80 6.15
CA GLY A 170 3.64 -8.80 5.20
C GLY A 170 4.95 -9.45 5.62
N ASN A 171 5.88 -8.69 6.19
CA ASN A 171 7.17 -9.17 6.67
C ASN A 171 7.21 -9.28 8.21
N VAL A 172 6.61 -8.32 8.92
CA VAL A 172 6.60 -8.24 10.39
C VAL A 172 5.18 -8.01 10.86
N ALA A 173 4.64 -8.96 11.61
CA ALA A 173 3.29 -8.87 12.16
C ALA A 173 3.17 -7.73 13.19
N GLY A 174 2.08 -6.96 13.11
CA GLY A 174 1.77 -5.87 14.03
C GLY A 174 2.10 -4.47 13.49
N CYS A 175 2.66 -4.35 12.27
CA CYS A 175 2.98 -3.07 11.65
C CYS A 175 1.73 -2.20 11.42
N ALA A 176 0.62 -2.78 10.97
CA ALA A 176 -0.63 -2.05 10.77
C ALA A 176 -1.16 -1.44 12.07
N ALA A 177 -1.19 -2.23 13.16
CA ALA A 177 -1.63 -1.77 14.46
C ALA A 177 -0.69 -0.70 15.05
N TRP A 178 0.61 -0.89 14.92
CA TRP A 178 1.61 0.06 15.35
C TRP A 178 1.48 1.41 14.61
N LEU A 179 1.30 1.37 13.28
CA LEU A 179 1.08 2.57 12.47
C LEU A 179 -0.19 3.32 12.89
N ARG A 180 -1.30 2.59 13.13
CA ARG A 180 -2.53 3.19 13.64
C ARG A 180 -2.29 3.92 14.96
N ASP A 181 -1.58 3.31 15.92
CA ASP A 181 -1.32 3.90 17.22
C ASP A 181 -0.44 5.14 17.12
N ALA A 182 0.58 5.12 16.25
CA ALA A 182 1.40 6.29 15.94
C ALA A 182 0.57 7.44 15.35
N ILE A 183 -0.27 7.15 14.35
CA ILE A 183 -1.15 8.15 13.73
C ILE A 183 -2.17 8.67 14.74
N ALA A 184 -2.80 7.81 15.55
CA ALA A 184 -3.76 8.23 16.57
C ALA A 184 -3.17 9.22 17.57
N THR A 185 -1.90 9.05 17.91
CA THR A 185 -1.17 9.91 18.85
C THR A 185 -0.72 11.22 18.23
N HIS A 186 -0.11 11.15 17.04
CA HIS A 186 0.63 12.29 16.47
C HIS A 186 -0.18 13.10 15.44
N ALA A 187 -1.31 12.60 14.93
CA ALA A 187 -2.14 13.36 14.00
C ALA A 187 -2.83 14.54 14.70
N ARG A 188 -2.42 15.74 14.32
CA ARG A 188 -2.85 17.03 14.86
C ARG A 188 -2.83 18.12 13.77
#